data_f3b88071de2cc114db507123a8a7e2db
#
_entry.id   f3b88071de2cc114db507123a8a7e2db
#
_cell.length_a   1.000
_cell.length_b   1.000
_cell.length_c   1.000
_cell.angle_alpha   90.00
_cell.angle_beta   90.00
_cell.angle_gamma   90.00
#
_symmetry.space_group_name_H-M   'P 1'
#
loop_
_entity.id
_entity.type
_entity.pdbx_description
1 polymer ?
#
loop_
_entity_poly.entity_id
_entity_poly.type
_entity_poly.pdbx_seq_one_letter_code
_entity_poly.pdbx_strand_id
1 'polypeptide(L)'
;TGVFFAPLELNPEFEGINLRLVSLLMESRLPTVLIDSDYLPFPLRGRFDLVGIDNFQAGYTMARHLLEHGCRRADFLYRPNSAYTVSVRLRGFQAAVWDAGLQFETRWVHFGDPEDSGFVQEQIVGPGAADIVCGNDETAARLMSTLDRLGVRIPEEIRIVGFDGVYYSQHL
;
A
#
# COMPACT_ATOMS: atom_id res chain seq x y z
N THR A 1 6.24 -9.38 -31.48
CA THR A 1 7.23 -9.05 -30.44
C THR A 1 6.88 -7.69 -29.87
N GLY A 2 6.85 -7.56 -28.55
CA GLY A 2 6.53 -6.33 -27.82
C GLY A 2 7.20 -6.35 -26.44
N VAL A 3 6.96 -5.32 -25.65
CA VAL A 3 7.53 -5.14 -24.31
C VAL A 3 6.42 -4.98 -23.28
N PHE A 4 6.50 -5.73 -22.20
CA PHE A 4 5.81 -5.42 -20.95
C PHE A 4 6.81 -4.67 -20.05
N PHE A 5 6.44 -3.48 -19.63
CA PHE A 5 7.30 -2.62 -18.84
C PHE A 5 6.62 -2.28 -17.51
N ALA A 6 7.22 -2.73 -16.42
CA ALA A 6 6.86 -2.31 -15.08
C ALA A 6 7.74 -1.12 -14.68
N PRO A 7 7.19 0.09 -14.59
CA PRO A 7 7.95 1.25 -14.14
C PRO A 7 8.48 1.02 -12.72
N LEU A 8 9.67 1.56 -12.44
CA LEU A 8 10.17 1.63 -11.09
C LEU A 8 9.26 2.51 -10.24
N GLU A 9 9.22 2.26 -8.95
CA GLU A 9 8.41 3.07 -8.02
C GLU A 9 8.67 4.56 -8.21
N LEU A 10 7.59 5.36 -8.18
CA LEU A 10 7.66 6.81 -8.38
C LEU A 10 8.20 7.48 -7.10
N ASN A 11 9.49 7.37 -6.92
CA ASN A 11 10.23 8.15 -5.94
C ASN A 11 11.25 9.07 -6.67
N PRO A 12 11.78 10.11 -6.02
CA PRO A 12 12.70 11.06 -6.67
C PRO A 12 13.94 10.41 -7.29
N GLU A 13 14.40 9.27 -6.77
CA GLU A 13 15.59 8.58 -7.28
C GLU A 13 15.33 7.91 -8.63
N PHE A 14 14.11 7.41 -8.86
CA PHE A 14 13.77 6.59 -10.03
C PHE A 14 12.99 7.34 -11.11
N GLU A 15 12.48 8.55 -10.82
CA GLU A 15 11.70 9.33 -11.78
C GLU A 15 12.47 9.58 -13.09
N GLY A 16 13.70 10.01 -12.99
CA GLY A 16 14.57 10.24 -14.15
C GLY A 16 14.90 8.97 -14.93
N ILE A 17 14.99 7.83 -14.24
CA ILE A 17 15.25 6.52 -14.85
C ILE A 17 14.04 6.06 -15.66
N ASN A 18 12.84 6.15 -15.10
CA ASN A 18 11.59 5.80 -15.80
C ASN A 18 11.44 6.62 -17.09
N LEU A 19 11.62 7.94 -17.02
CA LEU A 19 11.52 8.81 -18.19
C LEU A 19 12.54 8.46 -19.28
N ARG A 20 13.76 8.12 -18.89
CA ARG A 20 14.82 7.69 -19.83
C ARG A 20 14.47 6.36 -20.50
N LEU A 21 14.00 5.37 -19.74
CA LEU A 21 13.56 4.08 -20.27
C LEU A 21 12.38 4.24 -21.23
N VAL A 22 11.40 5.05 -20.85
CA VAL A 22 10.24 5.36 -21.69
C VAL A 22 10.66 6.02 -23.01
N SER A 23 11.62 6.96 -22.99
CA SER A 23 12.14 7.59 -24.21
C SER A 23 12.75 6.55 -25.15
N LEU A 24 13.58 5.63 -24.63
CA LEU A 24 14.16 4.53 -25.41
C LEU A 24 13.08 3.59 -26.00
N LEU A 25 12.03 3.27 -25.22
CA LEU A 25 10.92 2.46 -25.70
C LEU A 25 10.15 3.15 -26.82
N MET A 26 9.93 4.48 -26.72
CA MET A 26 9.29 5.27 -27.78
C MET A 26 10.14 5.30 -29.06
N GLU A 27 11.45 5.49 -28.95
CA GLU A 27 12.39 5.48 -30.07
C GLU A 27 12.44 4.12 -30.77
N SER A 28 12.37 3.03 -29.99
CA SER A 28 12.41 1.67 -30.53
C SER A 28 11.18 1.29 -31.36
N ARG A 29 10.08 2.04 -31.23
CA ARG A 29 8.77 1.76 -31.84
C ARG A 29 8.21 0.38 -31.53
N LEU A 30 8.70 -0.29 -30.49
CA LEU A 30 8.15 -1.56 -30.04
C LEU A 30 6.79 -1.35 -29.39
N PRO A 31 5.79 -2.17 -29.72
CA PRO A 31 4.55 -2.21 -28.94
C PRO A 31 4.86 -2.39 -27.48
N THR A 32 4.41 -1.47 -26.64
CA THR A 32 4.72 -1.44 -25.19
C THR A 32 3.45 -1.33 -24.40
N VAL A 33 3.34 -2.16 -23.35
CA VAL A 33 2.26 -2.12 -22.36
C VAL A 33 2.89 -1.98 -20.98
N LEU A 34 2.38 -1.03 -20.20
CA LEU A 34 2.77 -0.85 -18.80
C LEU A 34 2.13 -1.93 -17.93
N ILE A 35 2.84 -2.35 -16.92
CA ILE A 35 2.36 -3.28 -15.90
C ILE A 35 2.27 -2.57 -14.55
N ASP A 36 1.14 -2.74 -13.88
CA ASP A 36 0.83 -2.30 -12.51
C ASP A 36 0.65 -0.77 -12.36
N SER A 37 1.60 0.03 -12.81
CA SER A 37 1.56 1.49 -12.62
C SER A 37 1.98 2.27 -13.86
N ASP A 38 1.52 3.54 -13.94
CA ASP A 38 2.04 4.50 -14.92
C ASP A 38 3.43 4.98 -14.48
N TYR A 39 4.25 5.40 -15.45
CA TYR A 39 5.54 6.05 -15.19
C TYR A 39 5.39 7.55 -14.86
N LEU A 40 4.18 8.09 -14.94
CA LEU A 40 3.85 9.46 -14.56
C LEU A 40 2.99 9.47 -13.30
N PRO A 41 3.19 10.46 -12.40
CA PRO A 41 2.35 10.61 -11.24
C PRO A 41 0.94 11.12 -11.61
N PHE A 42 -0.07 10.67 -10.87
CA PHE A 42 -1.42 11.23 -11.00
C PHE A 42 -1.41 12.77 -10.81
N PRO A 43 -2.17 13.54 -11.59
CA PRO A 43 -3.21 13.13 -12.55
C PRO A 43 -2.72 12.88 -13.97
N LEU A 44 -1.41 12.89 -14.21
CA LEU A 44 -0.84 12.68 -15.54
C LEU A 44 -1.00 11.22 -15.99
N ARG A 45 -1.05 11.01 -17.30
CA ARG A 45 -1.11 9.70 -17.94
C ARG A 45 -0.07 9.61 -19.03
N GLY A 46 0.64 8.48 -19.03
CA GLY A 46 1.55 8.13 -20.09
C GLY A 46 0.85 7.77 -21.41
N ARG A 47 1.63 7.54 -22.44
CA ARG A 47 1.12 7.21 -23.79
C ARG A 47 0.86 5.73 -24.01
N PHE A 48 1.40 4.88 -23.14
CA PHE A 48 1.26 3.43 -23.27
C PHE A 48 -0.02 2.94 -22.61
N ASP A 49 -0.55 1.84 -23.13
CA ASP A 49 -1.59 1.12 -22.45
C ASP A 49 -1.08 0.57 -21.11
N LEU A 50 -1.95 0.51 -20.12
CA LEU A 50 -1.64 0.05 -18.77
C LEU A 50 -2.54 -1.14 -18.41
N VAL A 51 -1.93 -2.20 -17.97
CA VAL A 51 -2.61 -3.36 -17.37
C VAL A 51 -2.17 -3.48 -15.91
N GLY A 52 -3.11 -3.44 -15.00
CA GLY A 52 -2.87 -3.52 -13.57
C GLY A 52 -4.13 -3.90 -12.80
N ILE A 53 -4.01 -3.96 -11.49
CA ILE A 53 -5.16 -4.20 -10.61
C ILE A 53 -5.84 -2.86 -10.25
N ASP A 54 -7.11 -2.95 -9.83
CA ASP A 54 -7.81 -1.81 -9.25
C ASP A 54 -7.35 -1.60 -7.80
N ASN A 55 -6.34 -0.76 -7.63
CA ASN A 55 -5.78 -0.46 -6.31
C ASN A 55 -6.76 0.29 -5.40
N PHE A 56 -7.71 1.05 -5.95
CA PHE A 56 -8.76 1.67 -5.14
C PHE A 56 -9.69 0.60 -4.58
N GLN A 57 -10.17 -0.31 -5.43
CA GLN A 57 -11.01 -1.42 -4.99
C GLN A 57 -10.26 -2.34 -4.00
N ALA A 58 -8.96 -2.54 -4.19
CA ALA A 58 -8.12 -3.30 -3.25
C ALA A 58 -8.15 -2.68 -1.84
N GLY A 59 -7.85 -1.40 -1.71
CA GLY A 59 -7.91 -0.69 -0.43
C GLY A 59 -9.30 -0.69 0.20
N TYR A 60 -10.32 -0.50 -0.62
CA TYR A 60 -11.71 -0.57 -0.19
C TYR A 60 -12.07 -1.94 0.38
N THR A 61 -11.67 -3.02 -0.31
CA THR A 61 -11.96 -4.40 0.11
C THR A 61 -11.25 -4.77 1.41
N MET A 62 -9.99 -4.35 1.59
CA MET A 62 -9.24 -4.58 2.84
C MET A 62 -9.93 -3.91 4.04
N ALA A 63 -10.30 -2.65 3.91
CA ALA A 63 -11.02 -1.93 4.96
C ALA A 63 -12.37 -2.57 5.25
N ARG A 64 -13.15 -2.87 4.21
CA ARG A 64 -14.46 -3.51 4.34
C ARG A 64 -14.37 -4.84 5.07
N HIS A 65 -13.33 -5.64 4.80
CA HIS A 65 -13.11 -6.90 5.52
C HIS A 65 -13.02 -6.68 7.04
N LEU A 66 -12.22 -5.72 7.50
CA LEU A 66 -12.12 -5.40 8.93
C LEU A 66 -13.45 -4.89 9.49
N LEU A 67 -14.16 -4.02 8.75
CA LEU A 67 -15.44 -3.44 9.15
C LEU A 67 -16.53 -4.52 9.31
N GLU A 68 -16.60 -5.48 8.39
CA GLU A 68 -17.51 -6.63 8.44
C GLU A 68 -17.21 -7.55 9.66
N HIS A 69 -15.97 -7.53 10.15
CA HIS A 69 -15.55 -8.24 11.36
C HIS A 69 -15.59 -7.38 12.64
N GLY A 70 -16.41 -6.33 12.64
CA GLY A 70 -16.73 -5.52 13.82
C GLY A 70 -15.73 -4.41 14.14
N CYS A 71 -14.80 -4.12 13.24
CA CYS A 71 -13.93 -2.96 13.37
C CYS A 71 -14.75 -1.67 13.45
N ARG A 72 -14.39 -0.78 14.38
CA ARG A 72 -15.00 0.56 14.55
C ARG A 72 -14.03 1.68 14.23
N ARG A 73 -12.74 1.36 14.25
CA ARG A 73 -11.64 2.22 13.87
C ARG A 73 -10.58 1.36 13.21
N ALA A 74 -10.24 1.64 11.97
CA ALA A 74 -9.12 1.04 11.26
C ALA A 74 -8.06 2.11 10.99
N ASP A 75 -6.82 1.75 11.22
CA ASP A 75 -5.67 2.58 10.90
C ASP A 75 -5.02 2.08 9.58
N PHE A 76 -4.33 2.94 8.87
CA PHE A 76 -3.61 2.57 7.64
C PHE A 76 -2.12 2.84 7.82
N LEU A 77 -1.29 1.83 7.54
CA LEU A 77 0.17 1.95 7.62
C LEU A 77 0.82 1.77 6.25
N TYR A 78 1.69 2.70 5.88
CA TYR A 78 2.55 2.57 4.71
C TYR A 78 3.95 3.13 4.96
N ARG A 79 4.91 2.60 4.22
CA ARG A 79 6.33 2.94 4.39
C ARG A 79 6.74 4.15 3.56
N PRO A 80 7.81 4.85 3.96
CA PRO A 80 8.52 5.75 3.06
C PRO A 80 8.89 5.03 1.75
N ASN A 81 8.80 5.74 0.64
CA ASN A 81 9.09 5.22 -0.71
C ASN A 81 8.16 4.08 -1.19
N SER A 82 6.98 3.93 -0.59
CA SER A 82 5.95 3.02 -1.12
C SER A 82 5.53 3.43 -2.53
N ALA A 83 5.22 2.44 -3.35
CA ALA A 83 4.70 2.65 -4.71
C ALA A 83 3.45 3.55 -4.69
N TYR A 84 3.24 4.32 -5.76
CA TYR A 84 2.05 5.16 -5.90
C TYR A 84 0.73 4.38 -5.75
N THR A 85 0.72 3.10 -6.16
CA THR A 85 -0.41 2.19 -6.00
C THR A 85 -0.89 2.07 -4.55
N VAL A 86 0.02 2.17 -3.57
CA VAL A 86 -0.31 2.18 -2.14
C VAL A 86 -1.11 3.43 -1.75
N SER A 87 -0.80 4.60 -2.33
CA SER A 87 -1.60 5.81 -2.08
C SER A 87 -3.00 5.73 -2.67
N VAL A 88 -3.19 4.97 -3.75
CA VAL A 88 -4.51 4.67 -4.32
C VAL A 88 -5.28 3.70 -3.42
N ARG A 89 -4.60 2.69 -2.84
CA ARG A 89 -5.18 1.78 -1.83
C ARG A 89 -5.67 2.56 -0.60
N LEU A 90 -4.86 3.52 -0.10
CA LEU A 90 -5.28 4.41 1.00
C LEU A 90 -6.58 5.15 0.69
N ARG A 91 -6.75 5.66 -0.53
CA ARG A 91 -8.00 6.33 -0.92
C ARG A 91 -9.21 5.37 -0.93
N GLY A 92 -9.01 4.14 -1.40
CA GLY A 92 -10.04 3.09 -1.33
C GLY A 92 -10.41 2.75 0.11
N PHE A 93 -9.40 2.60 0.98
CA PHE A 93 -9.59 2.42 2.42
C PHE A 93 -10.43 3.55 3.04
N GLN A 94 -10.09 4.81 2.76
CA GLN A 94 -10.84 5.98 3.24
C GLN A 94 -12.30 5.95 2.78
N ALA A 95 -12.54 5.60 1.52
CA ALA A 95 -13.89 5.49 0.97
C ALA A 95 -14.71 4.42 1.71
N ALA A 96 -14.14 3.24 1.99
CA ALA A 96 -14.83 2.19 2.72
C ALA A 96 -15.20 2.60 4.15
N VAL A 97 -14.30 3.29 4.86
CA VAL A 97 -14.57 3.83 6.21
C VAL A 97 -15.72 4.85 6.16
N TRP A 98 -15.73 5.70 5.14
CA TRP A 98 -16.78 6.70 4.95
C TRP A 98 -18.13 6.06 4.62
N ASP A 99 -18.15 5.09 3.69
CA ASP A 99 -19.39 4.38 3.31
C ASP A 99 -20.00 3.59 4.48
N ALA A 100 -19.17 3.17 5.44
CA ALA A 100 -19.62 2.57 6.68
C ALA A 100 -20.19 3.58 7.71
N GLY A 101 -20.24 4.87 7.37
CA GLY A 101 -20.70 5.94 8.26
C GLY A 101 -19.76 6.22 9.43
N LEU A 102 -18.52 5.78 9.36
CA LEU A 102 -17.51 6.03 10.38
C LEU A 102 -16.74 7.33 10.09
N GLN A 103 -16.28 7.96 11.16
CA GLN A 103 -15.37 9.09 11.01
C GLN A 103 -13.97 8.58 10.62
N PHE A 104 -13.34 9.32 9.73
CA PHE A 104 -11.94 9.10 9.38
C PHE A 104 -11.10 10.27 9.89
N GLU A 105 -10.02 9.96 10.60
CA GLU A 105 -9.09 10.96 11.08
C GLU A 105 -7.71 10.75 10.44
N THR A 106 -7.07 11.84 10.02
CA THR A 106 -5.75 11.78 9.36
C THR A 106 -4.66 11.20 10.25
N ARG A 107 -4.80 11.30 11.58
CA ARG A 107 -3.89 10.68 12.55
C ARG A 107 -3.92 9.14 12.56
N TRP A 108 -4.91 8.52 11.90
CA TRP A 108 -4.99 7.07 11.72
C TRP A 108 -4.25 6.59 10.48
N VAL A 109 -3.59 7.51 9.76
CA VAL A 109 -2.70 7.19 8.66
C VAL A 109 -1.27 7.34 9.13
N HIS A 110 -0.60 6.21 9.25
CA HIS A 110 0.77 6.13 9.74
C HIS A 110 1.73 6.04 8.55
N PHE A 111 2.69 6.94 8.52
CA PHE A 111 3.75 6.97 7.53
C PHE A 111 5.08 6.82 8.23
N GLY A 112 5.70 5.65 8.12
CA GLY A 112 6.95 5.38 8.83
C GLY A 112 7.47 3.97 8.57
N ASP A 113 8.59 3.65 9.24
CA ASP A 113 9.21 2.34 9.14
C ASP A 113 8.57 1.37 10.16
N PRO A 114 7.89 0.29 9.70
CA PRO A 114 7.31 -0.71 10.59
C PRO A 114 8.36 -1.53 11.38
N GLU A 115 9.65 -1.45 11.03
CA GLU A 115 10.74 -2.11 11.77
C GLU A 115 11.27 -1.26 12.92
N ASP A 116 10.97 0.05 12.92
CA ASP A 116 11.32 0.96 14.03
C ASP A 116 10.36 0.73 15.21
N SER A 117 10.86 0.08 16.26
CA SER A 117 10.07 -0.21 17.46
C SER A 117 9.62 1.07 18.20
N GLY A 118 10.37 2.16 18.12
CA GLY A 118 9.98 3.45 18.68
C GLY A 118 8.78 4.03 17.94
N PHE A 119 8.83 4.07 16.61
CA PHE A 119 7.72 4.49 15.77
C PHE A 119 6.47 3.64 16.02
N VAL A 120 6.60 2.31 16.04
CA VAL A 120 5.47 1.40 16.26
C VAL A 120 4.87 1.60 17.65
N GLN A 121 5.72 1.75 18.68
CA GLN A 121 5.24 1.98 20.03
C GLN A 121 4.51 3.32 20.18
N GLU A 122 5.03 4.40 19.62
CA GLU A 122 4.48 5.75 19.78
C GLU A 122 3.27 6.01 18.91
N GLN A 123 3.25 5.49 17.68
CA GLN A 123 2.25 5.85 16.68
C GLN A 123 1.12 4.81 16.54
N ILE A 124 1.37 3.57 16.93
CA ILE A 124 0.43 2.46 16.72
C ILE A 124 -0.05 1.90 18.06
N VAL A 125 0.85 1.36 18.87
CA VAL A 125 0.48 0.68 20.12
C VAL A 125 0.00 1.68 21.17
N GLY A 126 0.74 2.75 21.41
CA GLY A 126 0.40 3.77 22.42
C GLY A 126 -0.95 4.44 22.16
N PRO A 127 -1.30 4.85 20.94
CA PRO A 127 -2.63 5.37 20.60
C PRO A 127 -3.76 4.34 20.58
N GLY A 128 -3.45 3.05 20.77
CA GLY A 128 -4.43 1.97 20.86
C GLY A 128 -5.05 1.59 19.51
N ALA A 129 -4.25 1.52 18.44
CA ALA A 129 -4.70 0.94 17.19
C ALA A 129 -5.00 -0.56 17.41
N ALA A 130 -6.17 -1.01 16.97
CA ALA A 130 -6.62 -2.40 17.12
C ALA A 130 -6.78 -3.11 15.77
N ASP A 131 -6.99 -2.35 14.70
CA ASP A 131 -7.19 -2.84 13.35
C ASP A 131 -6.32 -2.04 12.39
N ILE A 132 -5.44 -2.70 11.66
CA ILE A 132 -4.48 -2.04 10.77
C ILE A 132 -4.56 -2.63 9.36
N VAL A 133 -4.75 -1.77 8.38
CA VAL A 133 -4.53 -2.08 6.97
C VAL A 133 -3.13 -1.64 6.59
N CYS A 134 -2.29 -2.58 6.23
CA CYS A 134 -0.96 -2.30 5.70
C CYS A 134 -1.01 -2.10 4.18
N GLY A 135 -0.22 -1.18 3.67
CA GLY A 135 -0.16 -0.87 2.24
C GLY A 135 0.14 -2.08 1.35
N ASN A 136 0.87 -3.07 1.89
CA ASN A 136 1.16 -4.36 1.24
C ASN A 136 1.59 -5.41 2.28
N ASP A 137 1.77 -6.66 1.85
CA ASP A 137 2.17 -7.79 2.70
C ASP A 137 3.56 -7.61 3.31
N GLU A 138 4.48 -6.97 2.59
CA GLU A 138 5.81 -6.69 3.14
C GLU A 138 5.74 -5.75 4.35
N THR A 139 4.93 -4.70 4.26
CA THR A 139 4.68 -3.79 5.39
C THR A 139 4.00 -4.52 6.55
N ALA A 140 3.05 -5.41 6.25
CA ALA A 140 2.36 -6.23 7.25
C ALA A 140 3.34 -7.16 7.99
N ALA A 141 4.16 -7.91 7.26
CA ALA A 141 5.14 -8.85 7.83
C ALA A 141 6.16 -8.15 8.73
N ARG A 142 6.67 -6.98 8.31
CA ARG A 142 7.61 -6.18 9.11
C ARG A 142 6.96 -5.65 10.39
N LEU A 143 5.71 -5.16 10.29
CA LEU A 143 4.95 -4.72 11.46
C LEU A 143 4.71 -5.87 12.43
N MET A 144 4.27 -7.05 11.93
CA MET A 144 4.04 -8.24 12.77
C MET A 144 5.29 -8.63 13.54
N SER A 145 6.45 -8.66 12.87
CA SER A 145 7.73 -8.95 13.52
C SER A 145 8.08 -7.95 14.63
N THR A 146 7.76 -6.67 14.45
CA THR A 146 8.02 -5.65 15.47
C THR A 146 7.05 -5.74 16.64
N LEU A 147 5.76 -6.00 16.36
CA LEU A 147 4.75 -6.20 17.40
C LEU A 147 5.06 -7.43 18.26
N ASP A 148 5.53 -8.53 17.66
CA ASP A 148 5.99 -9.71 18.40
C ASP A 148 7.13 -9.36 19.36
N ARG A 149 8.14 -8.61 18.91
CA ARG A 149 9.23 -8.12 19.78
C ARG A 149 8.75 -7.21 20.90
N LEU A 150 7.65 -6.49 20.70
CA LEU A 150 7.01 -5.64 21.71
C LEU A 150 6.05 -6.40 22.62
N GLY A 151 5.84 -7.70 22.39
CA GLY A 151 4.96 -8.56 23.17
C GLY A 151 3.48 -8.32 22.90
N VAL A 152 3.13 -7.72 21.77
CA VAL A 152 1.74 -7.47 21.33
C VAL A 152 1.22 -8.68 20.57
N ARG A 153 0.07 -9.20 20.99
CA ARG A 153 -0.51 -10.42 20.41
C ARG A 153 -1.34 -10.10 19.16
N ILE A 154 -1.12 -10.88 18.12
CA ILE A 154 -1.84 -10.83 16.86
C ILE A 154 -2.58 -12.18 16.69
N PRO A 155 -3.89 -12.20 16.44
CA PRO A 155 -4.79 -11.07 16.19
C PRO A 155 -5.52 -10.52 17.42
N GLU A 156 -5.21 -10.98 18.65
CA GLU A 156 -6.01 -10.73 19.85
C GLU A 156 -6.03 -9.27 20.28
N GLU A 157 -4.91 -8.56 20.11
CA GLU A 157 -4.77 -7.14 20.49
C GLU A 157 -4.74 -6.25 19.26
N ILE A 158 -4.07 -6.68 18.18
CA ILE A 158 -4.02 -5.96 16.89
C ILE A 158 -4.30 -6.94 15.76
N ARG A 159 -5.31 -6.63 14.94
CA ARG A 159 -5.58 -7.36 13.69
C ARG A 159 -4.92 -6.64 12.52
N ILE A 160 -4.32 -7.41 11.62
CA ILE A 160 -3.56 -6.87 10.50
C ILE A 160 -4.09 -7.45 9.18
N VAL A 161 -4.26 -6.58 8.19
CA VAL A 161 -4.58 -6.98 6.82
C VAL A 161 -3.50 -6.42 5.90
N GLY A 162 -2.93 -7.29 5.06
CA GLY A 162 -1.99 -6.95 4.00
C GLY A 162 -2.62 -7.04 2.62
N PHE A 163 -1.82 -6.85 1.60
CA PHE A 163 -2.19 -6.97 0.20
C PHE A 163 -0.99 -7.48 -0.60
N ASP A 164 -1.24 -8.17 -1.69
CA ASP A 164 -0.43 -8.75 -2.76
C ASP A 164 -0.48 -10.28 -2.77
N GLY A 165 -0.69 -10.96 -1.63
CA GLY A 165 -0.70 -12.43 -1.54
C GLY A 165 0.67 -13.02 -1.86
N VAL A 166 1.74 -12.40 -1.38
CA VAL A 166 3.10 -12.89 -1.60
C VAL A 166 3.31 -14.25 -0.93
N TYR A 167 4.26 -15.04 -1.47
CA TYR A 167 4.44 -16.43 -1.02
C TYR A 167 4.60 -16.58 0.50
N TYR A 168 5.33 -15.70 1.15
CA TYR A 168 5.55 -15.78 2.60
C TYR A 168 4.31 -15.38 3.43
N SER A 169 3.34 -14.65 2.87
CA SER A 169 2.10 -14.30 3.61
C SER A 169 1.26 -15.53 3.97
N GLN A 170 1.50 -16.67 3.33
CA GLN A 170 0.84 -17.94 3.64
C GLN A 170 1.42 -18.63 4.91
N HIS A 171 2.49 -18.09 5.47
CA HIS A 171 3.23 -18.64 6.60
C HIS A 171 3.31 -17.68 7.80
N LEU A 172 2.61 -16.55 7.74
CA LEU A 172 2.54 -15.52 8.79
C LEU A 172 1.37 -15.72 9.73
#